data_542d4127d97a90de75235b4330015da0
#
_entry.id   542d4127d97a90de75235b4330015da0
#
_cell.length_a   1.000
_cell.length_b   1.000
_cell.length_c   1.000
_cell.angle_alpha   90.00
_cell.angle_beta   90.00
_cell.angle_gamma   90.00
#
_symmetry.space_group_name_H-M   'P 1'
#
loop_
_entity.id
_entity.type
_entity.pdbx_description
1 polymer ?
#
loop_
_entity_poly.entity_id
_entity_poly.type
_entity_poly.pdbx_seq_one_letter_code
_entity_poly.pdbx_strand_id
1 'polypeptide(L)'
;MPRSRPHIVVNDLRIGWGTRVLMEHVTFDVERGSTFTILGGSGSGKSTLLRYLIGLEQPLAGTIDIDGLGTPHHYQGVPRFGVLFQSGALFGSMTLAENLALPLTTWTSIRGSLVRELVQAKLDLVGLGPFAEHLPGQISGGMKKRAGIARAMMLEPDLLFFDEPSAGLDPITAFELDQLILTLSRDLGITIVIVTHELPSIFLVADSCIVLDKIAKGIVARGDPRTLRDQSEIPFVHGFFTRSSLAASHGV
;
A
#
# COMPACT_ATOMS: atom_id res chain seq x y z
N MET A 1 -18.56 5.86 21.44
CA MET A 1 -19.01 5.05 20.29
C MET A 1 -18.26 3.74 20.32
N PRO A 2 -18.86 2.58 20.07
CA PRO A 2 -18.10 1.35 19.93
C PRO A 2 -17.07 1.54 18.80
N ARG A 3 -15.80 1.19 19.04
CA ARG A 3 -14.77 1.22 17.99
C ARG A 3 -15.25 0.34 16.84
N SER A 4 -15.28 0.86 15.62
CA SER A 4 -15.55 0.05 14.42
C SER A 4 -14.52 -1.07 14.38
N ARG A 5 -14.94 -2.24 13.89
CA ARG A 5 -14.02 -3.38 13.73
C ARG A 5 -12.87 -2.96 12.79
N PRO A 6 -11.60 -3.26 13.12
CA PRO A 6 -10.49 -2.99 12.21
C PRO A 6 -10.70 -3.64 10.86
N HIS A 7 -10.19 -3.02 9.81
CA HIS A 7 -10.25 -3.56 8.45
C HIS A 7 -9.30 -4.74 8.27
N ILE A 8 -8.10 -4.64 8.85
CA ILE A 8 -7.10 -5.71 8.85
C ILE A 8 -6.71 -5.99 10.29
N VAL A 9 -6.60 -7.27 10.63
CA VAL A 9 -6.06 -7.75 11.91
C VAL A 9 -4.96 -8.76 11.62
N VAL A 10 -3.77 -8.49 12.11
CA VAL A 10 -2.60 -9.37 12.03
C VAL A 10 -2.22 -9.81 13.43
N ASN A 11 -2.19 -11.13 13.67
CA ASN A 11 -1.90 -11.69 14.97
C ASN A 11 -0.72 -12.66 14.90
N ASP A 12 0.33 -12.37 15.69
CA ASP A 12 1.52 -13.20 15.92
C ASP A 12 2.10 -13.78 14.62
N LEU A 13 2.17 -12.93 13.58
CA LEU A 13 2.58 -13.36 12.26
C LEU A 13 4.08 -13.67 12.23
N ARG A 14 4.40 -14.84 11.69
CA ARG A 14 5.77 -15.28 11.41
C ARG A 14 5.92 -15.48 9.91
N ILE A 15 6.86 -14.79 9.31
CA ILE A 15 7.10 -14.81 7.86
C ILE A 15 8.54 -15.17 7.52
N GLY A 16 8.72 -15.80 6.37
CA GLY A 16 10.03 -16.27 5.91
C GLY A 16 9.90 -17.39 4.89
N TRP A 17 11.00 -18.05 4.56
CA TRP A 17 11.06 -19.13 3.58
C TRP A 17 11.82 -20.34 4.13
N GLY A 18 11.20 -21.50 4.11
CA GLY A 18 11.77 -22.72 4.66
C GLY A 18 12.15 -22.55 6.13
N THR A 19 13.43 -22.69 6.46
CA THR A 19 13.94 -22.49 7.81
C THR A 19 14.36 -21.06 8.14
N ARG A 20 14.41 -20.18 7.11
CA ARG A 20 14.83 -18.78 7.28
C ARG A 20 13.65 -17.91 7.69
N VAL A 21 13.64 -17.50 8.96
CA VAL A 21 12.68 -16.54 9.50
C VAL A 21 13.15 -15.12 9.18
N LEU A 22 12.25 -14.33 8.54
CA LEU A 22 12.49 -12.92 8.24
C LEU A 22 11.95 -12.03 9.36
N MET A 23 10.73 -12.30 9.82
CA MET A 23 10.08 -11.61 10.93
C MET A 23 9.27 -12.59 11.76
N GLU A 24 9.09 -12.26 13.03
CA GLU A 24 8.29 -13.02 13.98
C GLU A 24 7.58 -12.08 14.96
N HIS A 25 6.51 -12.59 15.58
CA HIS A 25 5.70 -11.86 16.54
C HIS A 25 5.13 -10.54 16.00
N VAL A 26 4.84 -10.49 14.67
CA VAL A 26 4.26 -9.29 14.05
C VAL A 26 2.77 -9.24 14.34
N THR A 27 2.35 -8.25 15.15
CA THR A 27 0.94 -8.04 15.55
C THR A 27 0.56 -6.58 15.37
N PHE A 28 -0.46 -6.31 14.57
CA PHE A 28 -1.03 -4.97 14.38
C PHE A 28 -2.43 -5.05 13.79
N ASP A 29 -3.13 -3.94 13.83
CA ASP A 29 -4.43 -3.73 13.21
C ASP A 29 -4.42 -2.46 12.36
N VAL A 30 -5.29 -2.42 11.36
CA VAL A 30 -5.52 -1.27 10.48
C VAL A 30 -6.98 -0.85 10.59
N GLU A 31 -7.22 0.38 10.99
CA GLU A 31 -8.57 0.94 11.12
C GLU A 31 -9.19 1.21 9.74
N ARG A 32 -10.52 1.05 9.64
CA ARG A 32 -11.25 1.37 8.39
C ARG A 32 -11.17 2.85 8.06
N GLY A 33 -11.04 3.14 6.76
CA GLY A 33 -11.00 4.50 6.24
C GLY A 33 -9.73 5.27 6.64
N SER A 34 -8.72 4.58 7.20
CA SER A 34 -7.44 5.19 7.55
C SER A 34 -6.35 4.91 6.52
N THR A 35 -5.34 5.77 6.50
CA THR A 35 -4.08 5.53 5.80
C THR A 35 -3.05 4.99 6.78
N PHE A 36 -2.70 3.72 6.62
CA PHE A 36 -1.73 3.00 7.44
C PHE A 36 -0.41 2.82 6.69
N THR A 37 0.73 3.12 7.33
CA THR A 37 2.03 2.98 6.66
C THR A 37 2.93 1.94 7.33
N ILE A 38 3.60 1.13 6.50
CA ILE A 38 4.61 0.16 6.89
C ILE A 38 5.97 0.75 6.57
N LEU A 39 6.73 1.09 7.60
CA LEU A 39 7.98 1.82 7.54
C LEU A 39 9.17 0.95 7.96
N GLY A 40 10.36 1.41 7.66
CA GLY A 40 11.61 0.74 8.08
C GLY A 40 12.72 0.91 7.06
N GLY A 41 13.94 0.59 7.47
CA GLY A 41 15.14 0.69 6.62
C GLY A 41 15.10 -0.25 5.40
N SER A 42 16.07 -0.07 4.49
CA SER A 42 16.22 -0.97 3.34
C SER A 42 16.47 -2.42 3.81
N GLY A 43 15.75 -3.36 3.21
CA GLY A 43 15.87 -4.78 3.55
C GLY A 43 15.22 -5.19 4.88
N SER A 44 14.42 -4.32 5.53
CA SER A 44 13.65 -4.67 6.73
C SER A 44 12.45 -5.58 6.45
N GLY A 45 12.13 -5.85 5.18
CA GLY A 45 11.07 -6.78 4.78
C GLY A 45 9.71 -6.15 4.54
N LYS A 46 9.59 -4.82 4.36
CA LYS A 46 8.32 -4.12 4.11
C LYS A 46 7.51 -4.70 2.95
N SER A 47 8.10 -4.73 1.75
CA SER A 47 7.42 -5.29 0.56
C SER A 47 7.18 -6.80 0.70
N THR A 48 8.00 -7.50 1.48
CA THR A 48 7.75 -8.89 1.81
C THR A 48 6.51 -9.03 2.70
N LEU A 49 6.40 -8.25 3.78
CA LEU A 49 5.20 -8.24 4.62
C LEU A 49 3.95 -7.91 3.80
N LEU A 50 4.05 -6.93 2.88
CA LEU A 50 2.95 -6.61 1.97
C LEU A 50 2.52 -7.83 1.13
N ARG A 51 3.46 -8.64 0.62
CA ARG A 51 3.14 -9.86 -0.15
C ARG A 51 2.33 -10.87 0.66
N TYR A 52 2.61 -11.00 1.96
CA TYR A 52 1.80 -11.82 2.86
C TYR A 52 0.42 -11.22 3.11
N LEU A 53 0.32 -9.89 3.30
CA LEU A 53 -0.95 -9.20 3.50
C LEU A 53 -1.90 -9.34 2.30
N ILE A 54 -1.37 -9.33 1.08
CA ILE A 54 -2.16 -9.50 -0.15
C ILE A 54 -2.30 -10.95 -0.60
N GLY A 55 -1.82 -11.92 0.19
CA GLY A 55 -2.00 -13.35 -0.07
C GLY A 55 -1.13 -13.95 -1.16
N LEU A 56 -0.05 -13.28 -1.61
CA LEU A 56 0.91 -13.84 -2.56
C LEU A 56 1.86 -14.85 -1.91
N GLU A 57 1.98 -14.82 -0.59
CA GLU A 57 2.81 -15.72 0.20
C GLU A 57 2.01 -16.25 1.40
N GLN A 58 2.31 -17.45 1.86
CA GLN A 58 1.68 -18.05 3.04
C GLN A 58 2.57 -17.87 4.27
N PRO A 59 2.05 -17.35 5.40
CA PRO A 59 2.82 -17.21 6.62
C PRO A 59 3.25 -18.57 7.19
N LEU A 60 4.40 -18.58 7.86
CA LEU A 60 4.90 -19.75 8.56
C LEU A 60 4.08 -20.04 9.82
N ALA A 61 3.55 -18.99 10.47
CA ALA A 61 2.64 -19.06 11.63
C ALA A 61 1.89 -17.74 11.79
N GLY A 62 0.88 -17.71 12.65
CA GLY A 62 0.03 -16.55 12.91
C GLY A 62 -1.09 -16.42 11.86
N THR A 63 -1.83 -15.32 11.94
CA THR A 63 -3.01 -15.10 11.10
C THR A 63 -3.06 -13.68 10.54
N ILE A 64 -3.63 -13.57 9.34
CA ILE A 64 -4.02 -12.30 8.72
C ILE A 64 -5.52 -12.42 8.47
N ASP A 65 -6.30 -11.49 9.01
CA ASP A 65 -7.73 -11.41 8.77
C ASP A 65 -8.06 -10.07 8.14
N ILE A 66 -8.67 -10.09 6.96
CA ILE A 66 -9.17 -8.90 6.28
C ILE A 66 -10.69 -8.97 6.34
N ASP A 67 -11.30 -7.96 6.96
CA ASP A 67 -12.76 -7.79 7.09
C ASP A 67 -13.49 -8.98 7.74
N GLY A 68 -12.78 -9.79 8.52
CA GLY A 68 -13.34 -11.00 9.13
C GLY A 68 -13.55 -12.16 8.17
N LEU A 69 -12.97 -12.10 6.98
CA LEU A 69 -13.06 -13.13 5.94
C LEU A 69 -11.92 -14.13 6.00
N GLY A 70 -10.98 -13.95 6.94
CA GLY A 70 -9.81 -14.82 7.12
C GLY A 70 -8.63 -14.47 6.21
N THR A 71 -7.78 -15.45 5.97
CA THR A 71 -6.47 -15.25 5.31
C THR A 71 -6.63 -14.99 3.81
N PRO A 72 -5.98 -13.96 3.24
CA PRO A 72 -6.18 -13.52 1.85
C PRO A 72 -5.96 -14.57 0.78
N HIS A 73 -4.97 -15.45 0.92
CA HIS A 73 -4.66 -16.48 -0.09
C HIS A 73 -5.74 -17.58 -0.23
N HIS A 74 -6.70 -17.60 0.68
CA HIS A 74 -7.86 -18.52 0.59
C HIS A 74 -9.05 -17.88 -0.12
N TYR A 75 -8.97 -16.60 -0.50
CA TYR A 75 -10.09 -15.94 -1.17
C TYR A 75 -10.33 -16.53 -2.55
N GLN A 76 -11.57 -16.84 -2.80
CA GLN A 76 -12.08 -17.25 -4.10
C GLN A 76 -13.07 -16.21 -4.62
N GLY A 77 -13.08 -15.99 -5.93
CA GLY A 77 -14.00 -15.05 -6.57
C GLY A 77 -13.41 -13.65 -6.76
N VAL A 78 -14.25 -12.63 -6.70
CA VAL A 78 -13.88 -11.24 -6.97
C VAL A 78 -12.88 -10.73 -5.94
N PRO A 79 -11.74 -10.12 -6.37
CA PRO A 79 -10.78 -9.52 -5.44
C PRO A 79 -11.43 -8.48 -4.50
N ARG A 80 -11.09 -8.56 -3.21
CA ARG A 80 -11.65 -7.70 -2.16
C ARG A 80 -10.85 -6.43 -1.92
N PHE A 81 -9.68 -6.32 -2.53
CA PHE A 81 -8.78 -5.18 -2.41
C PHE A 81 -8.08 -4.92 -3.73
N GLY A 82 -7.62 -3.69 -3.92
CA GLY A 82 -6.77 -3.31 -5.05
C GLY A 82 -5.30 -3.21 -4.65
N VAL A 83 -4.39 -3.40 -5.61
CA VAL A 83 -2.95 -3.34 -5.37
C VAL A 83 -2.26 -2.46 -6.41
N LEU A 84 -1.45 -1.52 -5.96
CA LEU A 84 -0.46 -0.80 -6.75
C LEU A 84 0.93 -1.33 -6.41
N PHE A 85 1.60 -1.97 -7.35
CA PHE A 85 3.01 -2.35 -7.24
C PHE A 85 3.95 -1.20 -7.62
N GLN A 86 5.18 -1.26 -7.16
CA GLN A 86 6.19 -0.22 -7.33
C GLN A 86 6.36 0.28 -8.78
N SER A 87 6.26 -0.60 -9.79
CA SER A 87 6.34 -0.23 -11.21
C SER A 87 5.00 0.20 -11.83
N GLY A 88 3.90 0.23 -11.06
CA GLY A 88 2.53 0.38 -11.58
C GLY A 88 1.96 -0.89 -12.19
N ALA A 89 2.80 -1.84 -12.61
CA ALA A 89 2.47 -3.16 -13.17
C ALA A 89 1.43 -3.12 -14.31
N LEU A 90 1.42 -2.05 -15.12
CA LEU A 90 0.57 -1.95 -16.31
C LEU A 90 1.08 -2.88 -17.42
N PHE A 91 0.18 -3.48 -18.16
CA PHE A 91 0.52 -4.23 -19.38
C PHE A 91 0.95 -3.26 -20.47
N GLY A 92 2.23 -3.32 -20.85
CA GLY A 92 2.85 -2.35 -21.78
C GLY A 92 2.29 -2.38 -23.20
N SER A 93 1.68 -3.49 -23.61
CA SER A 93 1.05 -3.68 -24.92
C SER A 93 -0.42 -3.27 -24.98
N MET A 94 -0.99 -2.84 -23.86
CA MET A 94 -2.38 -2.41 -23.71
C MET A 94 -2.44 -0.92 -23.45
N THR A 95 -3.45 -0.23 -23.99
CA THR A 95 -3.77 1.17 -23.65
C THR A 95 -4.13 1.32 -22.17
N LEU A 96 -4.20 2.54 -21.66
CA LEU A 96 -4.68 2.76 -20.29
C LEU A 96 -6.12 2.27 -20.14
N ALA A 97 -6.98 2.55 -21.11
CA ALA A 97 -8.36 2.07 -21.11
C ALA A 97 -8.44 0.54 -21.04
N GLU A 98 -7.66 -0.16 -21.85
CA GLU A 98 -7.61 -1.63 -21.85
C GLU A 98 -7.07 -2.17 -20.51
N ASN A 99 -6.02 -1.56 -19.93
CA ASN A 99 -5.50 -1.93 -18.62
C ASN A 99 -6.57 -1.81 -17.52
N LEU A 100 -7.35 -0.73 -17.53
CA LEU A 100 -8.41 -0.52 -16.55
C LEU A 100 -9.62 -1.44 -16.80
N ALA A 101 -9.92 -1.78 -18.05
CA ALA A 101 -11.03 -2.68 -18.37
C ALA A 101 -10.81 -4.12 -17.90
N LEU A 102 -9.55 -4.57 -17.75
CA LEU A 102 -9.20 -5.95 -17.40
C LEU A 102 -9.90 -6.46 -16.12
N PRO A 103 -9.87 -5.78 -14.97
CA PRO A 103 -10.54 -6.26 -13.77
C PRO A 103 -12.06 -6.45 -13.98
N LEU A 104 -12.72 -5.50 -14.66
CA LEU A 104 -14.16 -5.60 -14.93
C LEU A 104 -14.49 -6.79 -15.82
N THR A 105 -13.74 -6.94 -16.92
CA THR A 105 -14.01 -8.01 -17.89
C THR A 105 -13.64 -9.40 -17.38
N THR A 106 -12.71 -9.48 -16.43
CA THR A 106 -12.27 -10.73 -15.81
C THR A 106 -13.20 -11.18 -14.69
N TRP A 107 -13.62 -10.26 -13.83
CA TRP A 107 -14.29 -10.61 -12.57
C TRP A 107 -15.77 -10.28 -12.52
N THR A 108 -16.31 -9.62 -13.55
CA THR A 108 -17.74 -9.23 -13.60
C THR A 108 -18.37 -9.62 -14.93
N SER A 109 -19.69 -9.55 -14.99
CA SER A 109 -20.45 -9.71 -16.24
C SER A 109 -20.63 -8.38 -17.02
N ILE A 110 -20.06 -7.27 -16.53
CA ILE A 110 -20.16 -5.95 -17.18
C ILE A 110 -19.45 -5.98 -18.53
N ARG A 111 -20.11 -5.48 -19.58
CA ARG A 111 -19.59 -5.47 -20.94
C ARG A 111 -20.04 -4.21 -21.70
N GLY A 112 -19.45 -3.98 -22.87
CA GLY A 112 -19.89 -2.96 -23.83
C GLY A 112 -19.65 -1.52 -23.39
N SER A 113 -20.66 -0.64 -23.53
CA SER A 113 -20.56 0.79 -23.24
C SER A 113 -20.30 1.06 -21.77
N LEU A 114 -20.90 0.27 -20.88
CA LEU A 114 -20.75 0.46 -19.44
C LEU A 114 -19.29 0.27 -18.97
N VAL A 115 -18.55 -0.68 -19.56
CA VAL A 115 -17.09 -0.80 -19.28
C VAL A 115 -16.36 0.48 -19.66
N ARG A 116 -16.66 1.06 -20.84
CA ARG A 116 -16.00 2.30 -21.30
C ARG A 116 -16.33 3.48 -20.39
N GLU A 117 -17.58 3.61 -19.97
CA GLU A 117 -18.03 4.68 -19.06
C GLU A 117 -17.35 4.58 -17.69
N LEU A 118 -17.28 3.39 -17.10
CA LEU A 118 -16.60 3.15 -15.82
C LEU A 118 -15.09 3.40 -15.92
N VAL A 119 -14.46 2.95 -17.01
CA VAL A 119 -13.04 3.19 -17.28
C VAL A 119 -12.76 4.68 -17.42
N GLN A 120 -13.59 5.41 -18.20
CA GLN A 120 -13.43 6.86 -18.37
C GLN A 120 -13.58 7.59 -17.03
N ALA A 121 -14.59 7.26 -16.25
CA ALA A 121 -14.81 7.86 -14.94
C ALA A 121 -13.60 7.63 -13.98
N LYS A 122 -12.97 6.44 -13.99
CA LYS A 122 -11.79 6.19 -13.17
C LYS A 122 -10.54 6.90 -13.69
N LEU A 123 -10.38 7.03 -15.01
CA LEU A 123 -9.30 7.82 -15.60
C LEU A 123 -9.47 9.31 -15.28
N ASP A 124 -10.68 9.83 -15.33
CA ASP A 124 -10.99 11.22 -14.97
C ASP A 124 -10.69 11.49 -13.49
N LEU A 125 -11.04 10.55 -12.59
CA LEU A 125 -10.76 10.64 -11.16
C LEU A 125 -9.27 10.83 -10.86
N VAL A 126 -8.39 10.20 -11.65
CA VAL A 126 -6.92 10.30 -11.49
C VAL A 126 -6.29 11.34 -12.43
N GLY A 127 -7.09 12.13 -13.14
CA GLY A 127 -6.63 13.18 -14.06
C GLY A 127 -6.00 12.64 -15.36
N LEU A 128 -6.41 11.45 -15.81
CA LEU A 128 -5.88 10.78 -17.00
C LEU A 128 -6.93 10.58 -18.12
N GLY A 129 -8.10 11.18 -18.03
CA GLY A 129 -9.18 11.01 -19.02
C GLY A 129 -8.73 11.21 -20.48
N PRO A 130 -7.98 12.29 -20.82
CA PRO A 130 -7.49 12.51 -22.18
C PRO A 130 -6.47 11.47 -22.70
N PHE A 131 -5.94 10.62 -21.82
CA PHE A 131 -4.86 9.67 -22.12
C PHE A 131 -5.36 8.22 -22.23
N ALA A 132 -6.66 7.98 -22.29
CA ALA A 132 -7.27 6.65 -22.30
C ALA A 132 -6.65 5.70 -23.35
N GLU A 133 -6.38 6.21 -24.56
CA GLU A 133 -5.85 5.46 -25.70
C GLU A 133 -4.30 5.40 -25.72
N HIS A 134 -3.60 6.00 -24.75
CA HIS A 134 -2.15 5.94 -24.71
C HIS A 134 -1.67 4.61 -24.13
N LEU A 135 -0.53 4.14 -24.65
CA LEU A 135 0.22 3.01 -24.09
C LEU A 135 1.02 3.48 -22.86
N PRO A 136 1.29 2.60 -21.89
CA PRO A 136 2.14 2.94 -20.74
C PRO A 136 3.52 3.51 -21.12
N GLY A 137 4.10 3.10 -22.25
CA GLY A 137 5.36 3.63 -22.74
C GLY A 137 5.33 5.09 -23.19
N GLN A 138 4.14 5.66 -23.40
CA GLN A 138 3.94 7.02 -23.94
C GLN A 138 3.65 8.06 -22.86
N ILE A 139 3.59 7.68 -21.58
CA ILE A 139 3.22 8.53 -20.46
C ILE A 139 4.33 8.57 -19.40
N SER A 140 4.30 9.61 -18.55
CA SER A 140 5.27 9.81 -17.46
C SER A 140 5.18 8.72 -16.37
N GLY A 141 6.21 8.65 -15.51
CA GLY A 141 6.22 7.76 -14.35
C GLY A 141 5.06 8.00 -13.39
N GLY A 142 4.78 9.27 -13.09
CA GLY A 142 3.63 9.65 -12.24
C GLY A 142 2.28 9.29 -12.85
N MET A 143 2.12 9.48 -14.17
CA MET A 143 0.91 9.04 -14.88
C MET A 143 0.74 7.53 -14.82
N LYS A 144 1.83 6.74 -14.93
CA LYS A 144 1.77 5.27 -14.76
C LYS A 144 1.29 4.87 -13.37
N LYS A 145 1.76 5.56 -12.33
CA LYS A 145 1.32 5.32 -10.95
C LYS A 145 -0.17 5.62 -10.78
N ARG A 146 -0.64 6.77 -11.26
CA ARG A 146 -2.05 7.15 -11.24
C ARG A 146 -2.94 6.15 -12.00
N ALA A 147 -2.52 5.71 -13.19
CA ALA A 147 -3.22 4.68 -13.95
C ALA A 147 -3.27 3.33 -13.20
N GLY A 148 -2.17 2.96 -12.53
CA GLY A 148 -2.12 1.78 -11.68
C GLY A 148 -3.09 1.84 -10.50
N ILE A 149 -3.22 3.02 -9.86
CA ILE A 149 -4.23 3.28 -8.81
C ILE A 149 -5.64 3.15 -9.40
N ALA A 150 -5.92 3.81 -10.53
CA ALA A 150 -7.22 3.73 -11.19
C ALA A 150 -7.60 2.28 -11.51
N ARG A 151 -6.66 1.48 -12.03
CA ARG A 151 -6.88 0.05 -12.28
C ARG A 151 -7.17 -0.74 -11.01
N ALA A 152 -6.43 -0.47 -9.92
CA ALA A 152 -6.65 -1.10 -8.62
C ALA A 152 -8.05 -0.81 -8.05
N MET A 153 -8.66 0.30 -8.45
CA MET A 153 -9.98 0.75 -8.01
C MET A 153 -11.15 0.28 -8.88
N MET A 154 -10.90 -0.44 -10.00
CA MET A 154 -11.96 -0.77 -10.97
C MET A 154 -13.08 -1.67 -10.42
N LEU A 155 -12.78 -2.46 -9.38
CA LEU A 155 -13.78 -3.33 -8.72
C LEU A 155 -14.38 -2.68 -7.46
N GLU A 156 -14.24 -1.36 -7.30
CA GLU A 156 -14.74 -0.57 -6.16
C GLU A 156 -14.34 -1.15 -4.80
N PRO A 157 -13.05 -1.49 -4.58
CA PRO A 157 -12.63 -2.01 -3.29
C PRO A 157 -12.62 -0.90 -2.23
N ASP A 158 -12.93 -1.26 -0.99
CA ASP A 158 -12.80 -0.39 0.19
C ASP A 158 -11.42 -0.48 0.86
N LEU A 159 -10.48 -1.26 0.28
CA LEU A 159 -9.11 -1.45 0.74
C LEU A 159 -8.12 -1.42 -0.43
N LEU A 160 -7.06 -0.63 -0.30
CA LEU A 160 -5.97 -0.54 -1.27
C LEU A 160 -4.62 -0.78 -0.60
N PHE A 161 -3.74 -1.49 -1.32
CA PHE A 161 -2.34 -1.68 -0.93
C PHE A 161 -1.42 -1.02 -1.94
N PHE A 162 -0.49 -0.19 -1.47
CA PHE A 162 0.48 0.52 -2.31
C PHE A 162 1.91 0.17 -1.89
N ASP A 163 2.70 -0.33 -2.84
CA ASP A 163 4.12 -0.60 -2.66
C ASP A 163 4.94 0.52 -3.31
N GLU A 164 5.55 1.38 -2.47
CA GLU A 164 6.41 2.50 -2.86
C GLU A 164 5.75 3.39 -3.96
N PRO A 165 4.56 3.97 -3.70
CA PRO A 165 3.79 4.69 -4.72
C PRO A 165 4.55 5.89 -5.31
N SER A 166 5.27 6.66 -4.50
CA SER A 166 6.01 7.87 -4.89
C SER A 166 7.46 7.62 -5.31
N ALA A 167 7.95 6.36 -5.21
CA ALA A 167 9.33 6.05 -5.53
C ALA A 167 9.68 6.40 -6.99
N GLY A 168 10.78 7.16 -7.16
CA GLY A 168 11.29 7.58 -8.46
C GLY A 168 10.53 8.72 -9.12
N LEU A 169 9.63 9.40 -8.41
CA LEU A 169 8.96 10.61 -8.85
C LEU A 169 9.74 11.85 -8.38
N ASP A 170 9.62 12.94 -9.14
CA ASP A 170 10.04 14.25 -8.68
C ASP A 170 9.14 14.74 -7.53
N PRO A 171 9.59 15.71 -6.71
CA PRO A 171 8.83 16.14 -5.53
C PRO A 171 7.43 16.70 -5.82
N ILE A 172 7.22 17.33 -6.96
CA ILE A 172 5.92 17.91 -7.32
C ILE A 172 4.97 16.78 -7.69
N THR A 173 5.37 15.87 -8.55
CA THR A 173 4.57 14.70 -8.94
C THR A 173 4.28 13.78 -7.75
N ALA A 174 5.24 13.61 -6.83
CA ALA A 174 5.02 12.86 -5.59
C ALA A 174 3.95 13.52 -4.71
N PHE A 175 4.02 14.83 -4.52
CA PHE A 175 3.01 15.58 -3.76
C PHE A 175 1.61 15.48 -4.38
N GLU A 176 1.50 15.59 -5.71
CA GLU A 176 0.22 15.41 -6.41
C GLU A 176 -0.35 13.99 -6.22
N LEU A 177 0.51 12.97 -6.18
CA LEU A 177 0.11 11.59 -5.89
C LEU A 177 -0.38 11.46 -4.44
N ASP A 178 0.29 12.10 -3.50
CA ASP A 178 -0.12 12.15 -2.10
C ASP A 178 -1.49 12.83 -1.93
N GLN A 179 -1.77 13.91 -2.68
CA GLN A 179 -3.10 14.54 -2.70
C GLN A 179 -4.18 13.58 -3.22
N LEU A 180 -3.89 12.80 -4.26
CA LEU A 180 -4.80 11.75 -4.72
C LEU A 180 -5.05 10.71 -3.61
N ILE A 181 -4.01 10.24 -2.92
CA ILE A 181 -4.12 9.30 -1.79
C ILE A 181 -5.03 9.87 -0.70
N LEU A 182 -4.86 11.15 -0.35
CA LEU A 182 -5.72 11.83 0.63
C LEU A 182 -7.18 11.89 0.19
N THR A 183 -7.44 12.20 -1.08
CA THR A 183 -8.80 12.18 -1.64
C THR A 183 -9.42 10.80 -1.54
N LEU A 184 -8.68 9.74 -1.91
CA LEU A 184 -9.18 8.37 -1.83
C LEU A 184 -9.51 7.94 -0.39
N SER A 185 -8.66 8.31 0.57
CA SER A 185 -8.86 7.94 1.97
C SER A 185 -9.94 8.80 2.64
N ARG A 186 -9.83 10.14 2.55
CA ARG A 186 -10.68 11.06 3.32
C ARG A 186 -12.04 11.30 2.69
N ASP A 187 -12.10 11.45 1.37
CA ASP A 187 -13.34 11.81 0.68
C ASP A 187 -14.14 10.56 0.27
N LEU A 188 -13.45 9.48 -0.13
CA LEU A 188 -14.08 8.23 -0.52
C LEU A 188 -14.09 7.16 0.60
N GLY A 189 -13.45 7.43 1.74
CA GLY A 189 -13.44 6.52 2.89
C GLY A 189 -12.67 5.20 2.66
N ILE A 190 -11.79 5.14 1.67
CA ILE A 190 -11.03 3.94 1.34
C ILE A 190 -9.90 3.76 2.36
N THR A 191 -9.76 2.55 2.89
CA THR A 191 -8.60 2.17 3.72
C THR A 191 -7.38 1.98 2.82
N ILE A 192 -6.24 2.58 3.17
CA ILE A 192 -5.04 2.48 2.36
C ILE A 192 -3.87 2.00 3.21
N VAL A 193 -3.21 0.92 2.78
CA VAL A 193 -1.96 0.43 3.37
C VAL A 193 -0.81 0.75 2.43
N ILE A 194 0.17 1.52 2.91
CA ILE A 194 1.30 1.99 2.09
C ILE A 194 2.61 1.45 2.65
N VAL A 195 3.40 0.83 1.81
CA VAL A 195 4.82 0.59 2.06
C VAL A 195 5.59 1.76 1.47
N THR A 196 6.36 2.49 2.27
CA THR A 196 7.20 3.59 1.79
C THR A 196 8.34 3.92 2.77
N HIS A 197 9.32 4.65 2.27
CA HIS A 197 10.41 5.26 3.05
C HIS A 197 10.50 6.78 2.82
N GLU A 198 9.57 7.36 2.08
CA GLU A 198 9.53 8.79 1.75
C GLU A 198 8.88 9.59 2.87
N LEU A 199 9.70 10.24 3.72
CA LEU A 199 9.23 10.97 4.90
C LEU A 199 8.21 12.07 4.60
N PRO A 200 8.36 12.91 3.55
CA PRO A 200 7.34 13.91 3.23
C PRO A 200 5.95 13.31 3.02
N SER A 201 5.86 12.24 2.23
CA SER A 201 4.61 11.51 1.99
C SER A 201 4.05 10.92 3.29
N ILE A 202 4.91 10.27 4.10
CA ILE A 202 4.49 9.68 5.39
C ILE A 202 3.81 10.72 6.28
N PHE A 203 4.45 11.88 6.47
CA PHE A 203 3.90 12.94 7.33
C PHE A 203 2.65 13.61 6.74
N LEU A 204 2.44 13.52 5.44
CA LEU A 204 1.28 14.10 4.78
C LEU A 204 0.07 13.17 4.84
N VAL A 205 0.25 11.89 4.50
CA VAL A 205 -0.88 10.98 4.26
C VAL A 205 -1.18 10.03 5.41
N ALA A 206 -0.19 9.68 6.27
CA ALA A 206 -0.37 8.61 7.24
C ALA A 206 -1.13 9.06 8.50
N ASP A 207 -2.13 8.28 8.89
CA ASP A 207 -2.83 8.39 10.17
C ASP A 207 -2.12 7.58 11.25
N SER A 208 -1.56 6.41 10.88
CA SER A 208 -0.80 5.55 11.77
C SER A 208 0.22 4.72 11.00
N CYS A 209 1.22 4.20 11.72
CA CYS A 209 2.27 3.40 11.13
C CYS A 209 2.80 2.31 12.05
N ILE A 210 3.50 1.36 11.45
CA ILE A 210 4.47 0.48 12.11
C ILE A 210 5.86 0.73 11.55
N VAL A 211 6.87 0.63 12.41
CA VAL A 211 8.28 0.71 12.02
C VAL A 211 8.90 -0.67 12.19
N LEU A 212 9.40 -1.22 11.08
CA LEU A 212 10.06 -2.54 11.05
C LEU A 212 11.57 -2.37 11.19
N ASP A 213 12.19 -3.21 12.01
CA ASP A 213 13.63 -3.30 12.10
C ASP A 213 14.14 -4.70 11.71
N LYS A 214 15.24 -4.70 10.94
CA LYS A 214 15.88 -5.91 10.44
C LYS A 214 16.55 -6.71 11.56
N ILE A 215 17.11 -6.03 12.57
CA ILE A 215 17.83 -6.66 13.67
C ILE A 215 16.84 -7.29 14.64
N ALA A 216 15.81 -6.52 15.02
CA ALA A 216 14.72 -7.00 15.87
C ALA A 216 13.82 -8.03 15.18
N LYS A 217 13.91 -8.17 13.84
CA LYS A 217 13.06 -9.04 13.02
C LYS A 217 11.58 -8.88 13.27
N GLY A 218 11.13 -7.65 13.45
CA GLY A 218 9.74 -7.36 13.78
C GLY A 218 9.42 -5.88 13.88
N ILE A 219 8.31 -5.59 14.53
CA ILE A 219 7.84 -4.22 14.78
C ILE A 219 8.59 -3.67 16.00
N VAL A 220 9.23 -2.51 15.86
CA VAL A 220 9.90 -1.80 16.95
C VAL A 220 9.15 -0.58 17.44
N ALA A 221 8.24 -0.03 16.63
CA ALA A 221 7.36 1.06 17.04
C ALA A 221 6.04 1.02 16.28
N ARG A 222 4.99 1.56 16.91
CA ARG A 222 3.65 1.73 16.32
C ARG A 222 3.02 3.02 16.83
N GLY A 223 2.34 3.76 15.95
CA GLY A 223 1.60 4.97 16.32
C GLY A 223 1.49 5.98 15.20
N ASP A 224 1.09 7.21 15.53
CA ASP A 224 1.12 8.35 14.62
C ASP A 224 2.58 8.69 14.27
N PRO A 225 2.95 8.82 13.00
CA PRO A 225 4.34 9.11 12.58
C PRO A 225 4.92 10.39 13.18
N ARG A 226 4.08 11.42 13.39
CA ARG A 226 4.50 12.70 13.97
C ARG A 226 4.85 12.54 15.45
N THR A 227 3.98 11.80 16.16
CA THR A 227 4.23 11.46 17.57
C THR A 227 5.50 10.63 17.73
N LEU A 228 5.69 9.61 16.85
CA LEU A 228 6.90 8.78 16.88
C LEU A 228 8.16 9.58 16.57
N ARG A 229 8.12 10.52 15.63
CA ARG A 229 9.23 11.42 15.36
C ARG A 229 9.64 12.25 16.59
N ASP A 230 8.65 12.83 17.28
CA ASP A 230 8.88 13.84 18.31
C ASP A 230 9.13 13.21 19.70
N GLN A 231 8.60 12.01 19.96
CA GLN A 231 8.56 11.43 21.32
C GLN A 231 9.20 10.04 21.43
N SER A 232 9.66 9.42 20.33
CA SER A 232 10.25 8.08 20.43
C SER A 232 11.62 8.13 21.11
N GLU A 233 11.76 7.37 22.20
CA GLU A 233 13.04 7.14 22.88
C GLU A 233 13.91 6.06 22.19
N ILE A 234 13.36 5.35 21.20
CA ILE A 234 14.08 4.31 20.45
C ILE A 234 14.99 4.98 19.43
N PRO A 235 16.34 4.88 19.56
CA PRO A 235 17.27 5.60 18.69
C PRO A 235 17.07 5.31 17.21
N PHE A 236 16.77 4.09 16.83
CA PHE A 236 16.51 3.68 15.46
C PHE A 236 15.26 4.40 14.89
N VAL A 237 14.17 4.48 15.66
CA VAL A 237 12.92 5.13 15.25
C VAL A 237 13.12 6.63 15.09
N HIS A 238 13.74 7.28 16.08
CA HIS A 238 14.05 8.69 16.04
C HIS A 238 14.99 8.99 14.83
N GLY A 239 16.06 8.22 14.66
CA GLY A 239 16.98 8.36 13.54
C GLY A 239 16.32 8.18 12.17
N PHE A 240 15.37 7.23 12.04
CA PHE A 240 14.60 7.04 10.83
C PHE A 240 13.81 8.29 10.44
N PHE A 241 13.07 8.89 11.38
CA PHE A 241 12.23 10.05 11.11
C PHE A 241 12.99 11.37 10.98
N THR A 242 14.17 11.51 11.60
CA THR A 242 14.99 12.71 11.55
C THR A 242 16.08 12.68 10.47
N ARG A 243 16.21 11.56 9.75
CA ARG A 243 17.31 11.31 8.79
C ARG A 243 18.71 11.48 9.43
N SER A 244 18.82 11.30 10.73
CA SER A 244 20.09 11.32 11.42
C SER A 244 20.78 9.96 11.25
N SER A 245 22.07 9.98 10.86
CA SER A 245 22.83 8.75 10.76
C SER A 245 23.01 8.15 12.16
N LEU A 246 22.56 6.93 12.37
CA LEU A 246 22.91 6.08 13.52
C LEU A 246 24.39 5.60 13.42
N ALA A 247 25.28 6.48 13.05
CA ALA A 247 26.72 6.25 13.16
C ALA A 247 27.13 6.52 14.60
N ALA A 248 27.19 5.46 15.40
CA ALA A 248 27.86 5.34 16.67
C ALA A 248 26.99 4.90 17.85
N SER A 249 26.59 3.63 17.87
CA SER A 249 26.40 2.92 19.12
C SER A 249 26.56 1.38 18.97
N HIS A 250 27.50 0.94 18.14
CA HIS A 250 28.07 -0.41 18.25
C HIS A 250 29.59 -0.24 18.50
N GLY A 251 29.90 0.35 19.63
CA GLY A 251 31.22 0.38 20.22
C GLY A 251 31.26 -0.58 21.39
N VAL A 252 32.14 -1.62 21.23
CA VAL A 252 32.68 -2.54 22.23
C VAL A 252 31.75 -3.62 22.71
#